data_30233bc477a5158e5974c5b23c19a498
#
_entry.id   30233bc477a5158e5974c5b23c19a498
#
_cell.length_a   1.000
_cell.length_b   1.000
_cell.length_c   1.000
_cell.angle_alpha   90.00
_cell.angle_beta   90.00
_cell.angle_gamma   90.00
#
_symmetry.space_group_name_H-M   'P 1'
#
loop_
_entity.id
_entity.type
_entity.pdbx_description
1 polymer ?
#
loop_
_entity_poly.entity_id
_entity_poly.type
_entity_poly.pdbx_seq_one_letter_code
_entity_poly.pdbx_strand_id
1 'polypeptide(L)'
;MVATLLWMEWGKERDAPPASAPAIPAAQQATGAATPGIPVASVPGAAPTAAPAVAAALPVVRLRNDVLALELNGRDITRAELLKYPQARAAGSPPVVLFDTDPARHFAAHSAWRGNDGRELVFQPEGTTRDIALAGGAAAVEALFVATSPAGVQLRRTFTLPRGGYALRVRDELVNTGTGTWTGDIERRLERVPPFVKSGLTNPEAFSLNGAAWWSPEEKYEKRKYPEFVEDGPLNREVKGGWIGLSQHYFLGAWVPQKDQAALYSLATRGSLYSITARGPQITLAPGQQIGSDATLWVGPKLAD
;
A
#
# COMPACT_ATOMS: atom_id res chain seq x y z
N MET A 1 -32.26 -12.60 1.69
CA MET A 1 -32.89 -12.15 0.44
C MET A 1 -32.35 -10.82 -0.10
N VAL A 2 -32.02 -9.81 0.73
CA VAL A 2 -31.47 -8.52 0.27
C VAL A 2 -30.05 -8.67 -0.30
N ALA A 3 -29.19 -9.49 0.30
CA ALA A 3 -27.80 -9.72 -0.15
C ALA A 3 -27.69 -10.38 -1.54
N THR A 4 -28.65 -11.24 -1.89
CA THR A 4 -28.71 -11.87 -3.22
C THR A 4 -29.16 -10.92 -4.31
N LEU A 5 -30.03 -9.96 -4.00
CA LEU A 5 -30.42 -8.92 -4.94
C LEU A 5 -29.30 -7.91 -5.20
N LEU A 6 -28.54 -7.52 -4.17
CA LEU A 6 -27.39 -6.63 -4.29
C LEU A 6 -26.27 -7.28 -5.14
N TRP A 7 -26.10 -8.59 -5.01
CA TRP A 7 -25.11 -9.32 -5.83
C TRP A 7 -25.59 -9.49 -7.29
N MET A 8 -26.91 -9.55 -7.55
CA MET A 8 -27.48 -9.59 -8.90
C MET A 8 -27.30 -8.26 -9.65
N GLU A 9 -27.46 -7.13 -8.97
CA GLU A 9 -27.29 -5.80 -9.57
C GLU A 9 -25.81 -5.50 -9.87
N TRP A 10 -24.91 -5.89 -8.99
CA TRP A 10 -23.45 -5.75 -9.17
C TRP A 10 -22.91 -6.52 -10.38
N GLY A 11 -23.48 -7.68 -10.71
CA GLY A 11 -23.11 -8.45 -11.91
C GLY A 11 -23.51 -7.75 -13.22
N LYS A 12 -24.66 -7.09 -13.26
CA LYS A 12 -25.17 -6.42 -14.47
C LYS A 12 -24.37 -5.18 -14.90
N GLU A 13 -23.80 -4.43 -13.93
CA GLU A 13 -23.02 -3.23 -14.24
C GLU A 13 -21.60 -3.53 -14.77
N ARG A 14 -21.04 -4.69 -14.46
CA ARG A 14 -19.72 -5.09 -14.94
C ARG A 14 -19.74 -5.73 -16.34
N ASP A 15 -20.88 -6.21 -16.77
CA ASP A 15 -21.06 -6.81 -18.11
C ASP A 15 -21.39 -5.77 -19.21
N ALA A 16 -21.48 -4.47 -18.86
CA ALA A 16 -21.65 -3.41 -19.84
C ALA A 16 -20.31 -3.14 -20.57
N PRO A 17 -20.30 -3.13 -21.92
CA PRO A 17 -19.10 -2.81 -22.68
C PRO A 17 -18.63 -1.40 -22.36
N PRO A 18 -17.29 -1.13 -22.34
CA PRO A 18 -16.78 0.21 -22.06
C PRO A 18 -17.29 1.20 -23.11
N ALA A 19 -17.88 2.30 -22.65
CA ALA A 19 -18.30 3.39 -23.51
C ALA A 19 -17.09 3.91 -24.28
N SER A 20 -17.17 3.94 -25.61
CA SER A 20 -16.15 4.46 -26.51
C SER A 20 -15.83 5.91 -26.14
N ALA A 21 -14.58 6.20 -25.84
CA ALA A 21 -14.09 7.55 -25.62
C ALA A 21 -14.24 8.39 -26.90
N PRO A 22 -14.63 9.67 -26.82
CA PRO A 22 -14.68 10.54 -27.98
C PRO A 22 -13.28 10.76 -28.54
N ALA A 23 -13.13 10.57 -29.86
CA ALA A 23 -11.88 10.80 -30.58
C ALA A 23 -11.48 12.28 -30.52
N ILE A 24 -10.24 12.54 -30.08
CA ILE A 24 -9.65 13.89 -30.13
C ILE A 24 -9.22 14.13 -31.59
N PRO A 25 -9.59 15.26 -32.22
CA PRO A 25 -9.14 15.55 -33.58
C PRO A 25 -7.63 15.82 -33.61
N ALA A 26 -6.96 15.18 -34.56
CA ALA A 26 -5.54 15.38 -34.82
C ALA A 26 -5.24 16.83 -35.21
N ALA A 27 -4.37 17.50 -34.45
CA ALA A 27 -3.87 18.83 -34.80
C ALA A 27 -2.94 18.70 -36.01
N GLN A 28 -3.25 19.49 -37.05
CA GLN A 28 -2.47 19.63 -38.26
C GLN A 28 -1.06 20.18 -37.95
N GLN A 29 -0.03 19.51 -38.47
CA GLN A 29 1.32 20.01 -38.49
C GLN A 29 1.42 21.22 -39.45
N ALA A 30 1.75 22.37 -38.90
CA ALA A 30 2.13 23.53 -39.69
C ALA A 30 3.65 23.46 -40.01
N THR A 31 3.98 23.34 -41.27
CA THR A 31 5.32 23.52 -41.79
C THR A 31 5.69 25.01 -41.75
N GLY A 32 6.63 25.38 -40.87
CA GLY A 32 7.16 26.76 -40.77
C GLY A 32 8.62 26.82 -41.20
N ALA A 33 8.88 27.76 -42.08
CA ALA A 33 10.12 28.03 -42.79
C ALA A 33 11.32 28.39 -41.89
N ALA A 34 12.52 28.07 -42.38
CA ALA A 34 13.82 28.37 -41.78
C ALA A 34 14.11 29.88 -41.81
N THR A 35 14.66 30.40 -40.71
CA THR A 35 15.31 31.72 -40.64
C THR A 35 16.79 31.54 -40.22
N PRO A 36 17.75 32.33 -40.79
CA PRO A 36 19.17 32.02 -40.67
C PRO A 36 19.80 32.47 -39.36
N GLY A 37 20.86 31.73 -39.00
CA GLY A 37 21.54 31.67 -37.72
C GLY A 37 22.21 32.94 -37.21
N ILE A 38 22.32 32.94 -35.89
CA ILE A 38 23.26 33.74 -35.10
C ILE A 38 24.24 32.75 -34.46
N PRO A 39 25.57 32.97 -34.50
CA PRO A 39 26.54 32.06 -33.92
C PRO A 39 26.49 32.19 -32.37
N VAL A 40 26.21 31.11 -31.69
CA VAL A 40 26.33 31.01 -30.23
C VAL A 40 27.73 30.55 -29.89
N ALA A 41 28.44 31.36 -29.08
CA ALA A 41 29.76 31.04 -28.55
C ALA A 41 29.74 29.77 -27.71
N SER A 42 30.65 28.85 -28.00
CA SER A 42 30.88 27.62 -27.24
C SER A 42 31.43 27.95 -25.86
N VAL A 43 30.70 27.59 -24.81
CA VAL A 43 31.21 27.58 -23.44
C VAL A 43 31.84 26.19 -23.19
N PRO A 44 33.14 26.10 -22.83
CA PRO A 44 33.77 24.83 -22.51
C PRO A 44 33.35 24.35 -21.10
N GLY A 45 32.93 23.09 -20.99
CA GLY A 45 33.04 22.31 -19.77
C GLY A 45 31.85 22.32 -18.81
N ALA A 46 30.71 21.82 -19.27
CA ALA A 46 29.81 21.15 -18.32
C ALA A 46 30.10 19.64 -18.38
N ALA A 47 30.61 19.11 -17.29
CA ALA A 47 30.70 17.65 -17.10
C ALA A 47 29.32 17.03 -17.27
N PRO A 48 29.18 15.83 -17.88
CA PRO A 48 27.90 15.20 -18.01
C PRO A 48 27.31 14.96 -16.60
N THR A 49 26.22 15.64 -16.31
CA THR A 49 25.41 15.35 -15.11
C THR A 49 24.99 13.89 -15.23
N ALA A 50 25.53 13.05 -14.35
CA ALA A 50 25.14 11.64 -14.28
C ALA A 50 23.61 11.57 -14.21
N ALA A 51 23.00 10.87 -15.15
CA ALA A 51 21.58 10.57 -15.10
C ALA A 51 21.27 9.95 -13.72
N PRO A 52 20.14 10.32 -13.07
CA PRO A 52 19.79 9.74 -11.80
C PRO A 52 19.77 8.23 -11.98
N ALA A 53 20.58 7.53 -11.17
CA ALA A 53 20.62 6.08 -11.18
C ALA A 53 19.18 5.58 -10.97
N VAL A 54 18.67 4.85 -11.94
CA VAL A 54 17.37 4.18 -11.81
C VAL A 54 17.49 3.29 -10.57
N ALA A 55 16.77 3.61 -9.51
CA ALA A 55 16.77 2.82 -8.29
C ALA A 55 16.41 1.38 -8.67
N ALA A 56 17.30 0.44 -8.40
CA ALA A 56 17.08 -0.97 -8.74
C ALA A 56 15.77 -1.41 -8.08
N ALA A 57 14.88 -2.01 -8.87
CA ALA A 57 13.62 -2.53 -8.36
C ALA A 57 13.90 -3.57 -7.25
N LEU A 58 13.23 -3.42 -6.11
CA LEU A 58 13.37 -4.36 -5.00
C LEU A 58 12.84 -5.75 -5.43
N PRO A 59 13.51 -6.83 -5.02
CA PRO A 59 13.06 -8.18 -5.32
C PRO A 59 11.66 -8.44 -4.74
N VAL A 60 10.75 -8.92 -5.57
CA VAL A 60 9.36 -9.23 -5.19
C VAL A 60 9.23 -10.70 -4.85
N VAL A 61 8.51 -10.99 -3.77
CA VAL A 61 8.10 -12.34 -3.36
C VAL A 61 6.58 -12.43 -3.45
N ARG A 62 6.08 -13.50 -4.05
CA ARG A 62 4.67 -13.87 -4.03
C ARG A 62 4.41 -14.82 -2.86
N LEU A 63 3.51 -14.44 -1.95
CA LEU A 63 3.10 -15.21 -0.79
C LEU A 63 1.61 -15.56 -0.91
N ARG A 64 1.26 -16.85 -0.86
CA ARG A 64 -0.11 -17.29 -1.13
C ARG A 64 -0.60 -18.35 -0.14
N ASN A 65 -1.78 -18.11 0.44
CA ASN A 65 -2.57 -19.13 1.11
C ASN A 65 -3.77 -19.57 0.23
N ASP A 66 -4.79 -20.16 0.81
CA ASP A 66 -5.98 -20.68 0.12
C ASP A 66 -7.05 -19.63 -0.22
N VAL A 67 -6.94 -18.39 0.33
CA VAL A 67 -7.92 -17.31 0.12
C VAL A 67 -7.30 -16.01 -0.38
N LEU A 68 -5.99 -15.81 -0.22
CA LEU A 68 -5.28 -14.56 -0.52
C LEU A 68 -3.93 -14.83 -1.18
N ALA A 69 -3.60 -14.10 -2.24
CA ALA A 69 -2.26 -14.06 -2.82
C ALA A 69 -1.73 -12.63 -2.80
N LEU A 70 -0.51 -12.45 -2.32
CA LEU A 70 0.15 -11.17 -2.13
C LEU A 70 1.46 -11.12 -2.92
N GLU A 71 1.81 -9.93 -3.44
CA GLU A 71 3.16 -9.59 -3.90
C GLU A 71 3.75 -8.54 -2.98
N LEU A 72 4.94 -8.80 -2.45
CA LEU A 72 5.60 -7.97 -1.46
C LEU A 72 7.12 -7.97 -1.64
N ASN A 73 7.77 -6.88 -1.26
CA ASN A 73 9.22 -6.68 -1.39
C ASN A 73 9.93 -6.42 -0.05
N GLY A 74 9.27 -6.79 1.05
CA GLY A 74 9.74 -6.53 2.41
C GLY A 74 9.28 -5.20 2.98
N ARG A 75 9.06 -4.18 2.15
CA ARG A 75 8.57 -2.85 2.51
C ARG A 75 7.14 -2.62 2.03
N ASP A 76 6.90 -2.87 0.74
CA ASP A 76 5.62 -2.61 0.09
C ASP A 76 4.88 -3.92 -0.16
N ILE A 77 3.59 -3.91 0.04
CA ILE A 77 2.66 -4.93 -0.42
C ILE A 77 1.89 -4.29 -1.58
N THR A 78 2.26 -4.69 -2.81
CA THR A 78 1.89 -4.00 -4.05
C THR A 78 0.76 -4.66 -4.80
N ARG A 79 0.49 -5.95 -4.52
CA ARG A 79 -0.59 -6.70 -5.13
C ARG A 79 -1.29 -7.57 -4.10
N ALA A 80 -2.63 -7.61 -4.17
CA ALA A 80 -3.44 -8.51 -3.36
C ALA A 80 -4.60 -9.05 -4.21
N GLU A 81 -4.64 -10.36 -4.37
CA GLU A 81 -5.70 -11.08 -5.09
C GLU A 81 -6.56 -11.86 -4.10
N LEU A 82 -7.86 -11.56 -4.06
CA LEU A 82 -8.82 -12.22 -3.19
C LEU A 82 -9.36 -13.47 -3.87
N LEU A 83 -8.73 -14.62 -3.64
CA LEU A 83 -8.93 -15.86 -4.40
C LEU A 83 -10.34 -16.46 -4.30
N LYS A 84 -11.12 -16.09 -3.29
CA LYS A 84 -12.52 -16.51 -3.08
C LYS A 84 -13.56 -15.53 -3.63
N TYR A 85 -13.11 -14.39 -4.17
CA TYR A 85 -14.00 -13.35 -4.68
C TYR A 85 -13.73 -13.13 -6.18
N PRO A 86 -14.53 -13.74 -7.07
CA PRO A 86 -14.38 -13.51 -8.51
C PRO A 86 -14.82 -12.08 -8.89
N GLN A 87 -14.20 -11.51 -9.92
CA GLN A 87 -14.56 -10.18 -10.44
C GLN A 87 -15.96 -10.15 -11.07
N ALA A 88 -16.41 -11.27 -11.62
CA ALA A 88 -17.74 -11.42 -12.21
C ALA A 88 -18.33 -12.80 -11.85
N ARG A 89 -19.64 -12.97 -12.07
CA ARG A 89 -20.34 -14.24 -11.82
C ARG A 89 -20.03 -15.35 -12.83
N ALA A 90 -19.41 -14.98 -13.97
CA ALA A 90 -19.05 -15.94 -15.00
C ALA A 90 -18.09 -17.00 -14.47
N ALA A 91 -18.28 -18.26 -14.84
CA ALA A 91 -17.38 -19.35 -14.50
C ALA A 91 -15.97 -19.04 -15.04
N GLY A 92 -14.94 -19.23 -14.21
CA GLY A 92 -13.56 -18.91 -14.56
C GLY A 92 -13.19 -17.42 -14.48
N SER A 93 -14.08 -16.56 -13.95
CA SER A 93 -13.73 -15.16 -13.71
C SER A 93 -12.50 -15.05 -12.80
N PRO A 94 -11.52 -14.17 -13.13
CA PRO A 94 -10.35 -13.96 -12.30
C PRO A 94 -10.72 -13.41 -10.91
N PRO A 95 -9.86 -13.57 -9.91
CA PRO A 95 -10.09 -13.03 -8.58
C PRO A 95 -10.08 -11.50 -8.58
N VAL A 96 -10.80 -10.92 -7.62
CA VAL A 96 -10.72 -9.47 -7.34
C VAL A 96 -9.29 -9.11 -6.95
N VAL A 97 -8.72 -8.11 -7.62
CA VAL A 97 -7.46 -7.49 -7.27
C VAL A 97 -7.76 -6.27 -6.38
N LEU A 98 -7.41 -6.37 -5.10
CA LEU A 98 -7.65 -5.29 -4.15
C LEU A 98 -6.47 -4.31 -4.12
N PHE A 99 -5.22 -4.80 -3.99
CA PHE A 99 -4.02 -3.98 -4.17
C PHE A 99 -3.51 -4.14 -5.59
N ASP A 100 -3.17 -3.02 -6.22
CA ASP A 100 -2.74 -2.94 -7.61
C ASP A 100 -1.75 -1.77 -7.77
N THR A 101 -0.77 -1.93 -8.65
CA THR A 101 0.21 -0.88 -9.01
C THR A 101 -0.17 -0.10 -10.26
N ASP A 102 -1.25 -0.45 -10.95
CA ASP A 102 -1.78 0.32 -12.07
C ASP A 102 -2.09 1.76 -11.61
N PRO A 103 -1.51 2.79 -12.24
CA PRO A 103 -1.69 4.19 -11.81
C PRO A 103 -3.16 4.64 -11.71
N ALA A 104 -4.06 4.07 -12.50
CA ALA A 104 -5.49 4.40 -12.47
C ALA A 104 -6.25 3.73 -11.31
N ARG A 105 -5.69 2.67 -10.75
CA ARG A 105 -6.32 1.84 -9.71
C ARG A 105 -5.39 1.59 -8.53
N HIS A 106 -4.32 2.38 -8.44
CA HIS A 106 -3.29 2.19 -7.43
C HIS A 106 -3.89 2.05 -6.04
N PHE A 107 -3.55 0.97 -5.38
CA PHE A 107 -3.81 0.73 -3.97
C PHE A 107 -2.70 -0.16 -3.43
N ALA A 108 -1.97 0.30 -2.44
CA ALA A 108 -0.85 -0.43 -1.86
C ALA A 108 -0.73 -0.18 -0.35
N ALA A 109 -0.07 -1.10 0.33
CA ALA A 109 0.33 -0.94 1.72
C ALA A 109 1.85 -0.81 1.81
N HIS A 110 2.29 0.03 2.73
CA HIS A 110 3.70 0.32 2.99
C HIS A 110 4.01 0.14 4.47
N SER A 111 5.17 -0.42 4.79
CA SER A 111 5.70 -0.50 6.14
C SER A 111 7.22 -0.42 6.12
N ALA A 112 7.78 0.65 6.68
CA ALA A 112 9.23 0.88 6.68
C ALA A 112 9.74 1.40 8.01
N TRP A 113 10.93 0.95 8.38
CA TRP A 113 11.75 1.59 9.39
C TRP A 113 12.62 2.65 8.72
N ARG A 114 12.65 3.85 9.30
CA ARG A 114 13.40 5.00 8.81
C ARG A 114 14.36 5.48 9.89
N GLY A 115 15.63 5.63 9.54
CA GLY A 115 16.61 6.27 10.40
C GLY A 115 16.40 7.79 10.50
N ASN A 116 17.06 8.42 11.48
CA ASN A 116 17.05 9.87 11.65
C ASN A 116 17.69 10.65 10.47
N ASP A 117 18.44 9.96 9.62
CA ASP A 117 18.94 10.46 8.34
C ASP A 117 17.87 10.52 7.22
N GLY A 118 16.63 10.14 7.55
CA GLY A 118 15.49 10.10 6.63
C GLY A 118 15.49 8.89 5.68
N ARG A 119 16.48 8.00 5.76
CA ARG A 119 16.57 6.83 4.88
C ARG A 119 15.80 5.66 5.45
N GLU A 120 15.05 5.01 4.57
CA GLU A 120 14.37 3.75 4.87
C GLU A 120 15.34 2.56 4.76
N LEU A 121 15.14 1.56 5.60
CA LEU A 121 15.86 0.30 5.50
C LEU A 121 15.43 -0.45 4.24
N VAL A 122 16.40 -0.93 3.46
CA VAL A 122 16.17 -1.63 2.20
C VAL A 122 16.21 -3.13 2.45
N PHE A 123 15.12 -3.81 2.12
CA PHE A 123 14.95 -5.23 2.36
C PHE A 123 15.46 -6.10 1.20
N GLN A 124 15.97 -7.26 1.58
CA GLN A 124 16.26 -8.37 0.68
C GLN A 124 15.53 -9.62 1.19
N PRO A 125 14.88 -10.40 0.33
CA PRO A 125 14.27 -11.65 0.75
C PRO A 125 15.33 -12.67 1.13
N GLU A 126 15.10 -13.38 2.23
CA GLU A 126 15.95 -14.48 2.64
C GLU A 126 15.71 -15.70 1.72
N GLY A 127 16.78 -16.30 1.21
CA GLY A 127 16.72 -17.40 0.25
C GLY A 127 16.42 -16.99 -1.19
N THR A 128 16.20 -17.97 -2.05
CA THR A 128 16.03 -17.80 -3.52
C THR A 128 14.60 -17.95 -4.02
N THR A 129 13.71 -18.56 -3.21
CA THR A 129 12.32 -18.81 -3.58
C THR A 129 11.55 -17.49 -3.64
N ARG A 130 10.84 -17.26 -4.77
CA ARG A 130 10.07 -16.04 -5.00
C ARG A 130 8.57 -16.28 -5.09
N ASP A 131 8.13 -17.52 -5.20
CA ASP A 131 6.71 -17.92 -5.13
C ASP A 131 6.56 -18.94 -4.00
N ILE A 132 5.97 -18.51 -2.89
CA ILE A 132 5.83 -19.28 -1.66
C ILE A 132 4.34 -19.53 -1.43
N ALA A 133 3.93 -20.77 -1.63
CA ALA A 133 2.54 -21.19 -1.45
C ALA A 133 2.37 -22.01 -0.17
N LEU A 134 1.19 -21.89 0.42
CA LEU A 134 0.80 -22.68 1.59
C LEU A 134 0.85 -24.19 1.27
N ALA A 135 1.72 -24.91 1.96
CA ALA A 135 1.82 -26.35 1.83
C ALA A 135 0.57 -27.07 2.39
N GLY A 136 0.30 -28.28 1.88
CA GLY A 136 -0.76 -29.13 2.38
C GLY A 136 -0.55 -29.41 3.88
N GLY A 137 -1.61 -29.22 4.69
CA GLY A 137 -1.55 -29.42 6.15
C GLY A 137 -0.87 -28.32 6.96
N ALA A 138 -0.14 -27.37 6.36
CA ALA A 138 0.47 -26.27 7.09
C ALA A 138 -0.58 -25.29 7.61
N ALA A 139 -0.35 -24.74 8.82
CA ALA A 139 -1.25 -23.76 9.43
C ALA A 139 -1.07 -22.34 8.85
N ALA A 140 0.09 -22.03 8.30
CA ALA A 140 0.44 -20.75 7.72
C ALA A 140 1.53 -20.89 6.67
N VAL A 141 1.71 -19.86 5.86
CA VAL A 141 2.85 -19.66 4.95
C VAL A 141 3.62 -18.44 5.37
N GLU A 142 4.96 -18.48 5.23
CA GLU A 142 5.85 -17.42 5.71
C GLU A 142 6.83 -16.97 4.62
N ALA A 143 7.18 -15.67 4.68
CA ALA A 143 8.27 -15.09 3.92
C ALA A 143 9.15 -14.25 4.84
N LEU A 144 10.47 -14.41 4.71
CA LEU A 144 11.46 -13.69 5.50
C LEU A 144 12.22 -12.69 4.63
N PHE A 145 12.46 -11.52 5.22
CA PHE A 145 13.26 -10.45 4.65
C PHE A 145 14.25 -9.93 5.67
N VAL A 146 15.41 -9.52 5.19
CA VAL A 146 16.46 -8.91 6.00
C VAL A 146 16.85 -7.56 5.42
N ALA A 147 17.22 -6.63 6.29
CA ALA A 147 17.75 -5.34 5.90
C ALA A 147 18.91 -4.98 6.83
N THR A 148 19.90 -4.26 6.31
CA THR A 148 21.01 -3.75 7.11
C THR A 148 21.23 -2.29 6.77
N SER A 149 21.24 -1.43 7.79
CA SER A 149 21.56 -0.01 7.60
C SER A 149 23.07 0.20 7.50
N PRO A 150 23.53 1.31 6.90
CA PRO A 150 24.94 1.68 6.93
C PRO A 150 25.49 1.88 8.35
N ALA A 151 24.63 2.18 9.32
CA ALA A 151 24.98 2.33 10.74
C ALA A 151 25.08 0.99 11.50
N GLY A 152 24.88 -0.16 10.84
CA GLY A 152 24.99 -1.49 11.43
C GLY A 152 23.72 -1.99 12.10
N VAL A 153 22.57 -1.34 11.92
CA VAL A 153 21.31 -1.90 12.39
C VAL A 153 20.85 -3.00 11.43
N GLN A 154 20.61 -4.17 11.98
CA GLN A 154 20.04 -5.32 11.28
C GLN A 154 18.57 -5.43 11.61
N LEU A 155 17.76 -5.63 10.59
CA LEU A 155 16.32 -5.87 10.71
C LEU A 155 15.99 -7.20 10.05
N ARG A 156 15.30 -8.05 10.78
CA ARG A 156 14.66 -9.27 10.27
C ARG A 156 13.15 -9.07 10.31
N ARG A 157 12.50 -9.21 9.16
CA ARG A 157 11.04 -9.10 9.02
C ARG A 157 10.45 -10.43 8.57
N THR A 158 9.50 -10.92 9.33
CA THR A 158 8.73 -12.12 9.01
C THR A 158 7.31 -11.74 8.65
N PHE A 159 6.88 -12.15 7.46
CA PHE A 159 5.49 -12.11 7.04
C PHE A 159 4.89 -13.49 7.23
N THR A 160 3.79 -13.59 7.99
CA THR A 160 3.06 -14.85 8.22
C THR A 160 1.61 -14.69 7.77
N LEU A 161 1.19 -15.51 6.80
CA LEU A 161 -0.17 -15.53 6.28
C LEU A 161 -0.85 -16.85 6.69
N PRO A 162 -1.80 -16.84 7.66
CA PRO A 162 -2.49 -18.02 8.14
C PRO A 162 -3.39 -18.65 7.07
N ARG A 163 -3.61 -19.96 7.16
CA ARG A 163 -4.61 -20.68 6.36
C ARG A 163 -6.00 -20.06 6.55
N GLY A 164 -6.74 -19.86 5.46
CA GLY A 164 -8.09 -19.29 5.49
C GLY A 164 -8.17 -17.82 5.92
N GLY A 165 -7.04 -17.17 6.19
CA GLY A 165 -6.98 -15.82 6.75
C GLY A 165 -6.68 -14.73 5.72
N TYR A 166 -7.23 -13.54 5.98
CA TYR A 166 -6.95 -12.28 5.26
C TYR A 166 -6.04 -11.34 6.06
N ALA A 167 -5.56 -11.79 7.20
CA ALA A 167 -4.71 -11.04 8.13
C ALA A 167 -3.24 -11.45 7.94
N LEU A 168 -2.45 -10.64 7.27
CA LEU A 168 -1.00 -10.79 7.15
C LEU A 168 -0.34 -10.27 8.43
N ARG A 169 0.29 -11.15 9.20
CA ARG A 169 1.09 -10.73 10.36
C ARG A 169 2.47 -10.30 9.89
N VAL A 170 2.96 -9.20 10.45
CA VAL A 170 4.28 -8.64 10.18
C VAL A 170 5.01 -8.50 11.49
N ARG A 171 6.10 -9.24 11.66
CA ARG A 171 6.97 -9.18 12.84
C ARG A 171 8.33 -8.68 12.44
N ASP A 172 8.77 -7.64 13.12
CA ASP A 172 10.09 -7.03 12.97
C ASP A 172 10.94 -7.28 14.20
N GLU A 173 12.19 -7.68 13.98
CA GLU A 173 13.23 -7.82 14.99
C GLU A 173 14.42 -6.96 14.56
N LEU A 174 14.66 -5.86 15.30
CA LEU A 174 15.78 -4.95 15.04
C LEU A 174 16.86 -5.18 16.07
N VAL A 175 18.10 -5.24 15.61
CA VAL A 175 19.31 -5.34 16.46
C VAL A 175 20.31 -4.29 15.99
N ASN A 176 20.81 -3.47 16.90
CA ASN A 176 21.91 -2.57 16.60
C ASN A 176 23.26 -3.32 16.81
N THR A 177 23.84 -3.81 15.71
CA THR A 177 25.17 -4.46 15.71
C THR A 177 26.30 -3.47 15.41
N GLY A 178 25.98 -2.18 15.21
CA GLY A 178 26.95 -1.12 14.99
C GLY A 178 27.61 -0.65 16.28
N THR A 179 28.55 0.29 16.17
CA THR A 179 29.30 0.87 17.29
C THR A 179 28.68 2.15 17.84
N GLY A 180 27.75 2.76 17.09
CA GLY A 180 27.06 3.99 17.48
C GLY A 180 25.59 3.74 17.82
N THR A 181 25.01 4.69 18.53
CA THR A 181 23.56 4.71 18.79
C THR A 181 22.80 4.97 17.49
N TRP A 182 21.78 4.17 17.22
CA TRP A 182 20.84 4.38 16.11
C TRP A 182 19.52 4.91 16.64
N THR A 183 18.93 5.83 15.88
CA THR A 183 17.61 6.39 16.18
C THR A 183 16.76 6.32 14.93
N GLY A 184 15.50 5.93 15.08
CA GLY A 184 14.57 5.81 13.97
C GLY A 184 13.13 5.59 14.41
N ASP A 185 12.22 5.52 13.45
CA ASP A 185 10.80 5.26 13.66
C ASP A 185 10.25 4.30 12.61
N ILE A 186 9.09 3.72 12.89
CA ILE A 186 8.35 2.89 11.95
C ILE A 186 7.17 3.68 11.36
N GLU A 187 7.04 3.64 10.05
CA GLU A 187 5.87 4.16 9.34
C GLU A 187 5.08 3.02 8.72
N ARG A 188 3.76 3.02 8.92
CA ARG A 188 2.81 2.14 8.22
C ARG A 188 1.81 3.01 7.50
N ARG A 189 1.67 2.81 6.20
CA ARG A 189 0.85 3.64 5.32
C ARG A 189 0.02 2.76 4.40
N LEU A 190 -1.18 3.24 4.11
CA LEU A 190 -1.98 2.80 2.98
C LEU A 190 -2.15 3.96 2.04
N GLU A 191 -1.99 3.72 0.75
CA GLU A 191 -2.13 4.75 -0.27
C GLU A 191 -2.97 4.24 -1.43
N ARG A 192 -3.80 5.12 -1.99
CA ARG A 192 -4.76 4.75 -3.02
C ARG A 192 -5.12 5.90 -3.93
N VAL A 193 -5.33 5.59 -5.22
CA VAL A 193 -6.13 6.40 -6.13
C VAL A 193 -7.60 6.04 -5.90
N PRO A 194 -8.48 7.01 -5.59
CA PRO A 194 -9.88 6.73 -5.34
C PRO A 194 -10.53 5.98 -6.51
N PRO A 195 -11.30 4.92 -6.27
CA PRO A 195 -12.02 4.24 -7.33
C PRO A 195 -13.09 5.17 -7.91
N PHE A 196 -13.29 5.06 -9.21
CA PHE A 196 -14.45 5.73 -9.82
C PHE A 196 -15.74 5.07 -9.35
N VAL A 197 -16.60 5.83 -8.70
CA VAL A 197 -17.93 5.38 -8.26
C VAL A 197 -18.98 6.17 -9.03
N LYS A 198 -19.79 5.48 -9.81
CA LYS A 198 -20.93 6.12 -10.48
C LYS A 198 -21.89 6.69 -9.45
N SER A 199 -22.25 7.96 -9.59
CA SER A 199 -23.33 8.57 -8.82
C SER A 199 -24.68 8.01 -9.27
N GLY A 200 -25.61 7.77 -8.32
CA GLY A 200 -26.96 7.32 -8.63
C GLY A 200 -27.68 6.82 -7.38
N LEU A 201 -28.98 7.12 -7.27
CA LEU A 201 -29.80 6.69 -6.14
C LEU A 201 -29.96 5.16 -6.05
N THR A 202 -29.75 4.46 -7.16
CA THR A 202 -29.84 2.99 -7.22
C THR A 202 -28.48 2.28 -7.10
N ASN A 203 -27.39 3.05 -7.05
CA ASN A 203 -26.04 2.46 -6.90
C ASN A 203 -25.66 2.32 -5.41
N PRO A 204 -25.65 1.11 -4.83
CA PRO A 204 -25.25 0.90 -3.43
C PRO A 204 -23.84 1.37 -3.11
N GLU A 205 -22.91 1.36 -4.09
CA GLU A 205 -21.54 1.82 -3.92
C GLU A 205 -21.48 3.34 -3.63
N ALA A 206 -22.43 4.13 -4.15
CA ALA A 206 -22.49 5.56 -3.90
C ALA A 206 -22.78 5.91 -2.43
N PHE A 207 -23.40 4.99 -1.68
CA PHE A 207 -23.73 5.16 -0.25
C PHE A 207 -22.69 4.52 0.68
N SER A 208 -21.73 3.80 0.12
CA SER A 208 -20.69 3.14 0.92
C SER A 208 -19.54 4.09 1.24
N LEU A 209 -18.85 3.82 2.34
CA LEU A 209 -17.64 4.53 2.65
C LEU A 209 -16.56 4.18 1.62
N ASN A 210 -16.18 5.18 0.82
CA ASN A 210 -14.98 5.21 0.00
C ASN A 210 -14.06 6.29 0.57
N GLY A 211 -13.04 5.88 1.34
CA GLY A 211 -12.18 6.83 2.04
C GLY A 211 -11.37 6.15 3.15
N ALA A 212 -10.83 6.99 4.02
CA ALA A 212 -10.13 6.54 5.22
C ALA A 212 -11.12 6.16 6.33
N ALA A 213 -10.72 5.18 7.12
CA ALA A 213 -11.33 4.84 8.38
C ALA A 213 -10.22 4.58 9.41
N TRP A 214 -10.48 4.89 10.65
CA TRP A 214 -9.59 4.58 11.76
C TRP A 214 -10.39 4.33 13.03
N TRP A 215 -9.76 3.71 13.97
CA TRP A 215 -10.32 3.48 15.28
C TRP A 215 -9.29 3.81 16.35
N SER A 216 -9.76 4.42 17.42
CA SER A 216 -8.98 4.66 18.63
C SER A 216 -9.80 4.29 19.87
N PRO A 217 -9.16 3.97 21.01
CA PRO A 217 -9.88 3.75 22.26
C PRO A 217 -10.72 4.95 22.73
N GLU A 218 -10.29 6.17 22.37
CA GLU A 218 -10.90 7.43 22.79
C GLU A 218 -12.06 7.83 21.88
N GLU A 219 -11.81 7.94 20.57
CA GLU A 219 -12.78 8.46 19.59
C GLU A 219 -13.63 7.36 18.94
N LYS A 220 -13.28 6.07 19.18
CA LYS A 220 -13.94 4.91 18.57
C LYS A 220 -13.73 4.87 17.06
N TYR A 221 -14.77 4.52 16.29
CA TYR A 221 -14.71 4.40 14.84
C TYR A 221 -14.97 5.76 14.20
N GLU A 222 -13.97 6.24 13.47
CA GLU A 222 -14.01 7.46 12.68
C GLU A 222 -13.80 7.17 11.20
N LYS A 223 -14.27 8.05 10.35
CA LYS A 223 -14.16 7.92 8.90
C LYS A 223 -14.06 9.28 8.21
N ARG A 224 -13.42 9.31 7.05
CA ARG A 224 -13.33 10.49 6.21
C ARG A 224 -13.33 10.08 4.74
N LYS A 225 -14.21 10.69 3.93
CA LYS A 225 -14.26 10.49 2.48
C LYS A 225 -13.07 11.18 1.82
N TYR A 226 -12.69 10.74 0.61
CA TYR A 226 -11.54 11.33 -0.09
C TYR A 226 -11.62 12.85 -0.29
N PRO A 227 -12.75 13.47 -0.72
CA PRO A 227 -12.81 14.94 -0.82
C PRO A 227 -12.51 15.65 0.50
N GLU A 228 -12.96 15.11 1.60
CA GLU A 228 -12.79 15.67 2.96
C GLU A 228 -11.33 15.68 3.45
N PHE A 229 -10.38 14.96 2.80
CA PHE A 229 -8.96 15.01 3.16
C PHE A 229 -8.36 16.41 2.98
N VAL A 230 -8.85 17.14 1.97
CA VAL A 230 -8.40 18.51 1.69
C VAL A 230 -9.23 19.52 2.50
N GLU A 231 -10.54 19.31 2.58
CA GLU A 231 -11.48 20.22 3.23
C GLU A 231 -11.24 20.32 4.74
N ASP A 232 -11.06 19.16 5.41
CA ASP A 232 -10.89 19.09 6.87
C ASP A 232 -9.43 19.13 7.32
N GLY A 233 -8.47 19.15 6.37
CA GLY A 233 -7.05 19.19 6.63
C GLY A 233 -6.45 17.87 7.16
N PRO A 234 -5.17 17.87 7.57
CA PRO A 234 -4.50 16.69 8.09
C PRO A 234 -5.13 16.25 9.41
N LEU A 235 -5.18 14.93 9.64
CA LEU A 235 -5.75 14.35 10.85
C LEU A 235 -4.90 14.68 12.10
N ASN A 236 -3.59 14.41 12.05
CA ASN A 236 -2.59 14.66 13.12
C ASN A 236 -3.04 14.23 14.52
N ARG A 237 -3.43 12.95 14.67
CA ARG A 237 -3.91 12.38 15.95
C ARG A 237 -2.89 11.42 16.53
N GLU A 238 -2.50 11.64 17.77
CA GLU A 238 -1.78 10.64 18.54
C GLU A 238 -2.76 9.61 19.09
N VAL A 239 -2.53 8.33 18.76
CA VAL A 239 -3.38 7.21 19.14
C VAL A 239 -2.52 6.12 19.76
N LYS A 240 -2.97 5.58 20.89
CA LYS A 240 -2.37 4.40 21.50
C LYS A 240 -3.34 3.22 21.41
N GLY A 241 -2.94 2.19 20.66
CA GLY A 241 -3.78 1.02 20.42
C GLY A 241 -4.99 1.32 19.54
N GLY A 242 -4.85 1.24 18.26
CA GLY A 242 -5.89 1.51 17.28
C GLY A 242 -5.55 0.87 15.94
N TRP A 243 -6.26 1.28 14.89
CA TRP A 243 -5.96 0.87 13.52
C TRP A 243 -6.30 1.98 12.52
N ILE A 244 -5.67 1.92 11.36
CA ILE A 244 -5.94 2.79 10.21
C ILE A 244 -6.29 1.95 8.98
N GLY A 245 -7.16 2.46 8.09
CA GLY A 245 -7.57 1.73 6.90
C GLY A 245 -8.03 2.63 5.76
N LEU A 246 -7.98 2.08 4.55
CA LEU A 246 -8.66 2.60 3.38
C LEU A 246 -9.74 1.61 2.95
N SER A 247 -10.96 2.13 2.87
CA SER A 247 -12.18 1.36 2.70
C SER A 247 -12.79 1.60 1.32
N GLN A 248 -13.36 0.55 0.76
CA GLN A 248 -14.29 0.59 -0.36
C GLN A 248 -15.54 -0.24 -0.02
N HIS A 249 -16.52 -0.35 -0.94
CA HIS A 249 -17.82 -0.94 -0.65
C HIS A 249 -17.75 -2.28 0.13
N TYR A 250 -17.05 -3.29 -0.41
CA TYR A 250 -17.00 -4.64 0.17
C TYR A 250 -15.68 -4.96 0.87
N PHE A 251 -14.62 -4.22 0.59
CA PHE A 251 -13.26 -4.58 0.97
C PHE A 251 -12.57 -3.46 1.76
N LEU A 252 -11.58 -3.87 2.53
CA LEU A 252 -10.79 -3.01 3.39
C LEU A 252 -9.32 -3.44 3.33
N GLY A 253 -8.43 -2.48 3.19
CA GLY A 253 -7.03 -2.60 3.59
C GLY A 253 -6.82 -1.86 4.90
N ALA A 254 -6.27 -2.51 5.93
CA ALA A 254 -6.09 -1.86 7.24
C ALA A 254 -4.82 -2.32 7.95
N TRP A 255 -4.05 -1.36 8.49
CA TRP A 255 -2.96 -1.62 9.41
C TRP A 255 -3.45 -1.59 10.86
N VAL A 256 -3.20 -2.66 11.58
CA VAL A 256 -3.46 -2.81 13.01
C VAL A 256 -2.10 -2.94 13.71
N PRO A 257 -1.54 -1.85 14.25
CA PRO A 257 -0.32 -1.89 15.06
C PRO A 257 -0.54 -2.70 16.33
N GLN A 258 0.54 -3.05 17.02
CA GLN A 258 0.47 -3.70 18.32
C GLN A 258 -0.33 -2.84 19.31
N LYS A 259 -1.14 -3.49 20.15
CA LYS A 259 -2.16 -2.87 21.02
C LYS A 259 -1.65 -1.71 21.89
N ASP A 260 -0.41 -1.80 22.37
CA ASP A 260 0.17 -0.78 23.26
C ASP A 260 1.10 0.22 22.54
N GLN A 261 1.24 0.09 21.23
CA GLN A 261 2.06 0.97 20.42
C GLN A 261 1.34 2.30 20.17
N ALA A 262 1.97 3.40 20.57
CA ALA A 262 1.54 4.73 20.17
C ALA A 262 1.89 4.99 18.69
N ALA A 263 1.06 5.76 18.01
CA ALA A 263 1.34 6.22 16.65
C ALA A 263 0.63 7.55 16.38
N LEU A 264 1.27 8.39 15.56
CA LEU A 264 0.66 9.58 14.98
C LEU A 264 -0.10 9.16 13.71
N TYR A 265 -1.42 9.37 13.71
CA TYR A 265 -2.26 9.15 12.52
C TYR A 265 -2.34 10.43 11.71
N SER A 266 -2.14 10.33 10.41
CA SER A 266 -2.22 11.46 9.49
C SER A 266 -2.84 11.07 8.16
N LEU A 267 -3.49 12.05 7.51
CA LEU A 267 -4.05 11.96 6.17
C LEU A 267 -3.29 12.91 5.25
N ALA A 268 -3.00 12.47 4.03
CA ALA A 268 -2.32 13.28 3.03
C ALA A 268 -2.81 12.99 1.62
N THR A 269 -2.61 13.97 0.73
CA THR A 269 -2.88 13.86 -0.70
C THR A 269 -1.63 14.25 -1.49
N ARG A 270 -1.36 13.52 -2.58
CA ARG A 270 -0.30 13.86 -3.55
C ARG A 270 -0.87 13.63 -4.96
N GLY A 271 -1.32 14.70 -5.61
CA GLY A 271 -2.07 14.58 -6.86
C GLY A 271 -3.34 13.76 -6.67
N SER A 272 -3.49 12.68 -7.44
CA SER A 272 -4.62 11.75 -7.31
C SER A 272 -4.46 10.70 -6.20
N LEU A 273 -3.32 10.66 -5.53
CA LEU A 273 -3.01 9.65 -4.51
C LEU A 273 -3.41 10.16 -3.13
N TYR A 274 -4.20 9.39 -2.41
CA TYR A 274 -4.65 9.63 -1.05
C TYR A 274 -4.02 8.61 -0.12
N SER A 275 -3.58 9.05 1.05
CA SER A 275 -2.93 8.16 2.01
C SER A 275 -3.41 8.38 3.43
N ILE A 276 -3.41 7.29 4.21
CA ILE A 276 -3.50 7.31 5.66
C ILE A 276 -2.25 6.64 6.23
N THR A 277 -1.66 7.27 7.22
CA THR A 277 -0.38 6.86 7.81
C THR A 277 -0.48 6.73 9.32
N ALA A 278 0.12 5.70 9.88
CA ALA A 278 0.41 5.53 11.29
C ALA A 278 1.92 5.51 11.48
N ARG A 279 2.46 6.58 12.07
CA ARG A 279 3.89 6.72 12.36
C ARG A 279 4.14 6.48 13.84
N GLY A 280 4.96 5.49 14.17
CA GLY A 280 5.37 5.19 15.53
C GLY A 280 6.25 6.28 16.13
N PRO A 281 6.44 6.28 17.46
CA PRO A 281 7.37 7.17 18.10
C PRO A 281 8.79 6.88 17.68
N GLN A 282 9.65 7.89 17.78
CA GLN A 282 11.08 7.70 17.58
C GLN A 282 11.64 6.80 18.69
N ILE A 283 12.41 5.79 18.31
CA ILE A 283 13.11 4.89 19.22
C ILE A 283 14.61 5.09 19.09
N THR A 284 15.33 4.78 20.16
CA THR A 284 16.80 4.83 20.22
C THR A 284 17.33 3.47 20.62
N LEU A 285 18.26 2.93 19.84
CA LEU A 285 18.94 1.67 20.10
C LEU A 285 20.44 1.92 20.31
N ALA A 286 20.94 1.69 21.52
CA ALA A 286 22.37 1.65 21.77
C ALA A 286 23.01 0.40 21.14
N PRO A 287 24.34 0.36 20.95
CA PRO A 287 25.03 -0.84 20.47
C PRO A 287 24.64 -2.08 21.28
N GLY A 288 24.33 -3.17 20.59
CA GLY A 288 23.89 -4.45 21.17
C GLY A 288 22.42 -4.50 21.62
N GLN A 289 21.68 -3.39 21.61
CA GLN A 289 20.26 -3.41 21.94
C GLN A 289 19.41 -3.95 20.79
N GLN A 290 18.29 -4.57 21.18
CA GLN A 290 17.29 -5.10 20.25
C GLN A 290 15.87 -4.68 20.64
N ILE A 291 14.99 -4.62 19.66
CA ILE A 291 13.56 -4.35 19.83
C ILE A 291 12.74 -5.17 18.84
N GLY A 292 11.54 -5.59 19.25
CA GLY A 292 10.54 -6.18 18.39
C GLY A 292 9.40 -5.21 18.10
N SER A 293 8.77 -5.35 16.93
CA SER A 293 7.53 -4.65 16.58
C SER A 293 6.64 -5.59 15.79
N ASP A 294 5.40 -5.72 16.23
CA ASP A 294 4.40 -6.54 15.57
C ASP A 294 3.27 -5.66 14.99
N ALA A 295 2.74 -6.06 13.86
CA ALA A 295 1.53 -5.48 13.28
C ALA A 295 0.78 -6.51 12.45
N THR A 296 -0.47 -6.21 12.16
CA THR A 296 -1.28 -7.00 11.21
C THR A 296 -1.76 -6.09 10.09
N LEU A 297 -1.61 -6.55 8.86
CA LEU A 297 -2.26 -5.96 7.69
C LEU A 297 -3.47 -6.81 7.33
N TRP A 298 -4.66 -6.27 7.50
CA TRP A 298 -5.89 -6.85 6.97
C TRP A 298 -6.02 -6.49 5.50
N VAL A 299 -6.26 -7.49 4.65
CA VAL A 299 -6.47 -7.31 3.19
C VAL A 299 -7.61 -8.22 2.77
N GLY A 300 -8.83 -7.74 2.83
CA GLY A 300 -9.95 -8.63 2.60
C GLY A 300 -11.34 -8.00 2.69
N PRO A 301 -12.38 -8.83 2.76
CA PRO A 301 -13.75 -8.36 2.90
C PRO A 301 -13.94 -7.62 4.24
N LYS A 302 -14.85 -6.66 4.24
CA LYS A 302 -15.43 -6.18 5.49
C LYS A 302 -16.29 -7.30 6.05
N LEU A 303 -15.87 -7.85 7.19
CA LEU A 303 -16.71 -8.79 7.91
C LEU A 303 -17.85 -7.98 8.53
N ALA A 304 -19.08 -8.29 8.16
CA ALA A 304 -20.23 -7.84 8.92
C ALA A 304 -20.38 -8.79 10.11
N ASP A 305 -20.33 -8.24 11.32
CA ASP A 305 -20.73 -8.95 12.54
C ASP A 305 -22.23 -9.26 12.51
#